data_704519c46f209a7c433633f19523617a
#
_entry.id   704519c46f209a7c433633f19523617a
#
_cell.length_a   1.000
_cell.length_b   1.000
_cell.length_c   1.000
_cell.angle_alpha   90.00
_cell.angle_beta   90.00
_cell.angle_gamma   90.00
#
_symmetry.space_group_name_H-M   'P 1'
#
loop_
_entity.id
_entity.type
_entity.pdbx_description
1 polymer ?
#
loop_
_entity_poly.entity_id
_entity_poly.type
_entity_poly.pdbx_seq_one_letter_code
_entity_poly.pdbx_strand_id
1 'polypeptide(L)'
;MRNHILSMTAVSAVAIALSVSTAYAQKKYDTGATDTEIKIGQTVPFSGPASAYATIGKTQAAYFKMINDQGGVNGRKLNLIQYDDAYSPPKAVEQVRKLVEGDEVLLTFQIVGTPSNAAVQKYLNQKKVPQLFAATGATRFSDFKNFPWTMGFNPNYQSEGRIYGKYILANYPNAKIGVLFQNDDLGRDYVTGLKDGLGDKAKTMIVGETSYELSDPTIDSQIVKLKSLGADLLYDASTPKFAAQAIKKVADLGW
;
A
#
# COMPACT_ATOMS: atom_id res chain seq x y z
N MET A 1 -76.74 65.37 -17.59
CA MET A 1 -76.79 64.70 -18.88
C MET A 1 -75.37 64.27 -19.22
N ARG A 2 -75.14 63.12 -19.49
CA ARG A 2 -73.94 62.33 -19.89
C ARG A 2 -73.00 61.92 -18.76
N ASN A 3 -73.32 60.74 -18.25
CA ASN A 3 -72.47 59.98 -17.35
C ASN A 3 -71.18 59.53 -18.05
N HIS A 4 -70.04 59.89 -17.51
CA HIS A 4 -68.81 59.30 -17.89
C HIS A 4 -68.47 58.24 -16.80
N ILE A 5 -68.73 57.02 -17.16
CA ILE A 5 -68.24 55.84 -16.38
C ILE A 5 -66.77 55.73 -16.68
N LEU A 6 -65.92 56.09 -15.69
CA LEU A 6 -64.51 55.82 -15.71
C LEU A 6 -64.30 54.32 -15.31
N SER A 7 -64.01 53.54 -16.32
CA SER A 7 -63.60 52.15 -16.16
C SER A 7 -62.17 52.15 -15.64
N MET A 8 -62.03 51.95 -14.36
CA MET A 8 -60.73 51.65 -13.77
C MET A 8 -60.35 50.18 -14.07
N THR A 9 -59.61 49.97 -15.13
CA THR A 9 -58.94 48.74 -15.41
C THR A 9 -57.81 48.59 -14.41
N ALA A 10 -58.05 47.81 -13.37
CA ALA A 10 -57.01 47.35 -12.47
C ALA A 10 -56.08 46.42 -13.25
N VAL A 11 -54.94 46.94 -13.63
CA VAL A 11 -53.83 46.11 -14.12
C VAL A 11 -53.25 45.38 -12.92
N SER A 12 -53.75 44.17 -12.69
CA SER A 12 -53.12 43.24 -11.76
C SER A 12 -51.77 42.81 -12.36
N ALA A 13 -50.71 43.49 -11.95
CA ALA A 13 -49.36 43.06 -12.18
C ALA A 13 -49.16 41.75 -11.37
N VAL A 14 -49.42 40.64 -12.02
CA VAL A 14 -48.97 39.32 -11.52
C VAL A 14 -47.46 39.34 -11.63
N ALA A 15 -46.81 39.74 -10.53
CA ALA A 15 -45.40 39.49 -10.33
C ALA A 15 -45.21 37.98 -10.25
N ILE A 16 -44.99 37.33 -11.39
CA ILE A 16 -44.44 35.99 -11.45
C ILE A 16 -43.00 36.13 -10.91
N ALA A 17 -42.89 35.97 -9.61
CA ALA A 17 -41.62 35.69 -9.00
C ALA A 17 -41.12 34.36 -9.63
N LEU A 18 -40.37 34.49 -10.70
CA LEU A 18 -39.51 33.41 -11.18
C LEU A 18 -38.54 33.13 -10.05
N SER A 19 -38.96 32.25 -9.13
CA SER A 19 -38.09 31.53 -8.26
C SER A 19 -37.21 30.69 -9.19
N VAL A 20 -36.13 31.31 -9.64
CA VAL A 20 -35.00 30.55 -10.19
C VAL A 20 -34.47 29.74 -9.02
N SER A 21 -35.15 28.64 -8.75
CA SER A 21 -34.56 27.55 -8.00
C SER A 21 -33.38 27.15 -8.86
N THR A 22 -32.20 27.70 -8.54
CA THR A 22 -30.96 27.10 -8.97
C THR A 22 -31.01 25.71 -8.37
N ALA A 23 -31.54 24.78 -9.15
CA ALA A 23 -31.35 23.37 -8.88
C ALA A 23 -29.83 23.19 -8.94
N TYR A 24 -29.17 23.41 -7.83
CA TYR A 24 -27.85 22.87 -7.64
C TYR A 24 -28.05 21.38 -7.86
N ALA A 25 -27.68 20.91 -9.05
CA ALA A 25 -27.61 19.49 -9.30
C ALA A 25 -26.81 18.93 -8.16
N GLN A 26 -27.48 18.23 -7.25
CA GLN A 26 -26.84 17.68 -6.05
C GLN A 26 -25.71 16.79 -6.56
N LYS A 27 -24.47 17.26 -6.38
CA LYS A 27 -23.30 16.53 -6.85
C LYS A 27 -23.36 15.15 -6.21
N LYS A 28 -23.53 14.13 -7.02
CA LYS A 28 -23.56 12.75 -6.56
C LYS A 28 -22.12 12.31 -6.41
N TYR A 29 -21.68 12.20 -5.17
CA TYR A 29 -20.38 11.64 -4.83
C TYR A 29 -20.51 10.17 -4.47
N ASP A 30 -19.44 9.42 -4.70
CA ASP A 30 -19.29 8.09 -4.13
C ASP A 30 -19.06 8.18 -2.61
N THR A 31 -19.29 7.06 -1.93
CA THR A 31 -19.03 6.92 -0.50
C THR A 31 -17.65 7.45 -0.14
N GLY A 32 -17.53 8.20 0.95
CA GLY A 32 -16.27 8.78 1.42
C GLY A 32 -15.84 10.09 0.76
N ALA A 33 -16.63 10.62 -0.18
CA ALA A 33 -16.39 11.93 -0.78
C ALA A 33 -17.56 12.88 -0.55
N THR A 34 -17.25 14.15 -0.28
CA THR A 34 -18.22 15.27 -0.13
C THR A 34 -17.69 16.51 -0.84
N ASP A 35 -18.43 17.61 -0.76
CA ASP A 35 -17.95 18.92 -1.25
C ASP A 35 -16.74 19.44 -0.47
N THR A 36 -16.53 18.98 0.77
CA THR A 36 -15.52 19.53 1.69
C THR A 36 -14.48 18.53 2.16
N GLU A 37 -14.68 17.23 1.93
CA GLU A 37 -13.82 16.16 2.48
C GLU A 37 -13.70 14.98 1.54
N ILE A 38 -12.53 14.31 1.60
CA ILE A 38 -12.29 13.00 1.03
C ILE A 38 -11.72 12.11 2.15
N LYS A 39 -12.42 11.03 2.49
CA LYS A 39 -11.97 10.02 3.46
C LYS A 39 -11.07 9.00 2.77
N ILE A 40 -9.88 8.82 3.31
CA ILE A 40 -8.84 7.92 2.80
C ILE A 40 -8.44 6.96 3.91
N GLY A 41 -8.53 5.67 3.66
CA GLY A 41 -8.18 4.63 4.63
C GLY A 41 -6.76 4.12 4.45
N GLN A 42 -6.10 3.78 5.55
CA GLN A 42 -4.78 3.17 5.52
C GLN A 42 -4.58 2.21 6.69
N THR A 43 -3.94 1.06 6.48
CA THR A 43 -3.35 0.28 7.56
C THR A 43 -1.83 0.34 7.50
N VAL A 44 -1.21 0.45 8.68
CA VAL A 44 0.23 0.59 8.86
C VAL A 44 0.65 -0.23 10.07
N PRO A 45 1.77 -0.94 10.06
CA PRO A 45 2.27 -1.61 11.25
C PRO A 45 2.89 -0.59 12.23
N PHE A 46 2.05 0.09 13.01
CA PHE A 46 2.52 0.98 14.08
C PHE A 46 3.12 0.20 15.25
N SER A 47 2.79 -1.07 15.36
CA SER A 47 3.34 -2.03 16.32
C SER A 47 3.83 -3.31 15.62
N GLY A 48 4.36 -4.28 16.40
CA GLY A 48 4.78 -5.59 15.89
C GLY A 48 6.15 -5.61 15.20
N PRO A 49 6.49 -6.71 14.51
CA PRO A 49 7.84 -6.97 13.99
C PRO A 49 8.28 -6.02 12.88
N ALA A 50 7.35 -5.37 12.20
CA ALA A 50 7.63 -4.43 11.13
C ALA A 50 7.35 -2.97 11.54
N SER A 51 7.33 -2.66 12.85
CA SER A 51 7.03 -1.32 13.37
C SER A 51 7.99 -0.21 12.93
N ALA A 52 9.16 -0.56 12.41
CA ALA A 52 10.04 0.42 11.74
C ALA A 52 9.35 1.11 10.55
N TYR A 53 8.40 0.45 9.89
CA TYR A 53 7.59 1.03 8.82
C TYR A 53 6.53 2.03 9.31
N ALA A 54 6.30 2.17 10.62
CA ALA A 54 5.41 3.20 11.18
C ALA A 54 5.75 4.62 10.69
N THR A 55 7.03 4.86 10.39
CA THR A 55 7.51 6.14 9.85
C THR A 55 6.80 6.50 8.54
N ILE A 56 6.47 5.52 7.69
CA ILE A 56 5.73 5.74 6.43
C ILE A 56 4.38 6.41 6.72
N GLY A 57 3.57 5.78 7.58
CA GLY A 57 2.25 6.31 7.91
C GLY A 57 2.31 7.66 8.63
N LYS A 58 3.27 7.84 9.54
CA LYS A 58 3.47 9.12 10.25
C LYS A 58 3.85 10.25 9.29
N THR A 59 4.74 9.98 8.34
CA THR A 59 5.14 10.97 7.33
C THR A 59 3.98 11.34 6.41
N GLN A 60 3.19 10.37 5.99
CA GLN A 60 2.01 10.61 5.15
C GLN A 60 0.95 11.42 5.89
N ALA A 61 0.69 11.13 7.16
CA ALA A 61 -0.23 11.92 7.97
C ALA A 61 0.24 13.38 8.11
N ALA A 62 1.53 13.59 8.34
CA ALA A 62 2.11 14.93 8.42
C ALA A 62 2.01 15.68 7.07
N TYR A 63 2.25 14.97 5.95
CA TYR A 63 2.11 15.56 4.62
C TYR A 63 0.66 15.92 4.31
N PHE A 64 -0.31 15.05 4.58
CA PHE A 64 -1.73 15.35 4.36
C PHE A 64 -2.20 16.51 5.24
N LYS A 65 -1.70 16.56 6.49
CA LYS A 65 -1.95 17.73 7.36
C LYS A 65 -1.43 19.02 6.72
N MET A 66 -0.21 19.03 6.22
CA MET A 66 0.37 20.18 5.54
C MET A 66 -0.48 20.62 4.34
N ILE A 67 -0.93 19.69 3.49
CA ILE A 67 -1.83 19.99 2.37
C ILE A 67 -3.16 20.58 2.86
N ASN A 68 -3.70 20.03 3.93
CA ASN A 68 -4.95 20.52 4.53
C ASN A 68 -4.81 21.93 5.12
N ASP A 69 -3.67 22.25 5.74
CA ASP A 69 -3.37 23.58 6.27
C ASP A 69 -3.29 24.64 5.15
N GLN A 70 -2.91 24.21 3.94
CA GLN A 70 -2.86 25.04 2.72
C GLN A 70 -4.22 25.14 1.99
N GLY A 71 -5.30 24.61 2.58
CA GLY A 71 -6.65 24.67 1.99
C GLY A 71 -7.15 23.37 1.38
N GLY A 72 -6.34 22.29 1.43
CA GLY A 72 -6.70 20.99 0.88
C GLY A 72 -6.56 20.92 -0.64
N VAL A 73 -7.27 19.99 -1.26
CA VAL A 73 -7.25 19.77 -2.72
C VAL A 73 -8.59 20.19 -3.29
N ASN A 74 -8.61 21.22 -4.14
CA ASN A 74 -9.83 21.79 -4.71
C ASN A 74 -10.88 22.14 -3.63
N GLY A 75 -10.43 22.70 -2.50
CA GLY A 75 -11.28 23.09 -1.37
C GLY A 75 -11.72 21.93 -0.46
N ARG A 76 -11.24 20.70 -0.70
CA ARG A 76 -11.55 19.52 0.12
C ARG A 76 -10.40 19.17 1.03
N LYS A 77 -10.72 18.84 2.27
CA LYS A 77 -9.77 18.25 3.21
C LYS A 77 -9.53 16.78 2.86
N LEU A 78 -8.30 16.34 2.95
CA LEU A 78 -7.92 14.92 2.89
C LEU A 78 -7.93 14.34 4.31
N ASN A 79 -8.93 13.53 4.61
CA ASN A 79 -9.06 12.88 5.92
C ASN A 79 -8.44 11.49 5.87
N LEU A 80 -7.17 11.39 6.30
CA LEU A 80 -6.43 10.12 6.37
C LEU A 80 -6.76 9.40 7.68
N ILE A 81 -7.50 8.30 7.59
CA ILE A 81 -7.85 7.43 8.71
C ILE A 81 -6.88 6.25 8.73
N GLN A 82 -6.09 6.15 9.79
CA GLN A 82 -5.02 5.15 9.91
C GLN A 82 -5.31 4.18 11.06
N TYR A 83 -5.11 2.87 10.81
CA TYR A 83 -5.19 1.82 11.81
C TYR A 83 -3.93 0.98 11.86
N ASP A 84 -3.59 0.50 13.07
CA ASP A 84 -2.47 -0.41 13.28
C ASP A 84 -2.88 -1.85 12.93
N ASP A 85 -2.21 -2.44 11.95
CA ASP A 85 -2.37 -3.85 11.61
C ASP A 85 -1.28 -4.75 12.20
N ALA A 86 -0.30 -4.18 12.90
CA ALA A 86 0.85 -4.90 13.48
C ALA A 86 1.58 -5.82 12.48
N TYR A 87 1.47 -5.56 11.17
CA TYR A 87 1.95 -6.41 10.08
C TYR A 87 1.31 -7.82 10.08
N SER A 88 0.09 -7.92 10.58
CA SER A 88 -0.67 -9.16 10.71
C SER A 88 -1.80 -9.22 9.68
N PRO A 89 -1.79 -10.20 8.73
CA PRO A 89 -2.87 -10.31 7.74
C PRO A 89 -4.28 -10.38 8.33
N PRO A 90 -4.56 -11.13 9.40
CA PRO A 90 -5.88 -11.13 10.04
C PRO A 90 -6.29 -9.75 10.57
N LYS A 91 -5.37 -9.02 11.23
CA LYS A 91 -5.65 -7.65 11.69
C LYS A 91 -5.83 -6.69 10.52
N ALA A 92 -5.04 -6.80 9.46
CA ALA A 92 -5.23 -6.00 8.26
C ALA A 92 -6.64 -6.16 7.68
N VAL A 93 -7.16 -7.40 7.62
CA VAL A 93 -8.54 -7.68 7.18
C VAL A 93 -9.56 -7.02 8.11
N GLU A 94 -9.40 -7.13 9.42
CA GLU A 94 -10.27 -6.48 10.41
C GLU A 94 -10.29 -4.96 10.24
N GLN A 95 -9.11 -4.34 10.19
CA GLN A 95 -9.00 -2.89 10.12
C GLN A 95 -9.48 -2.35 8.76
N VAL A 96 -9.20 -3.04 7.65
CA VAL A 96 -9.70 -2.64 6.33
C VAL A 96 -11.23 -2.77 6.25
N ARG A 97 -11.83 -3.79 6.85
CA ARG A 97 -13.30 -3.86 6.95
C ARG A 97 -13.88 -2.69 7.74
N LYS A 98 -13.25 -2.32 8.84
CA LYS A 98 -13.64 -1.14 9.63
C LYS A 98 -13.55 0.14 8.80
N LEU A 99 -12.46 0.34 8.04
CA LEU A 99 -12.30 1.49 7.14
C LEU A 99 -13.42 1.54 6.08
N VAL A 100 -13.75 0.40 5.47
CA VAL A 100 -14.71 0.34 4.36
C VAL A 100 -16.15 0.38 4.84
N GLU A 101 -16.50 -0.41 5.88
CA GLU A 101 -17.89 -0.63 6.32
C GLU A 101 -18.30 0.28 7.46
N GLY A 102 -17.34 0.77 8.27
CA GLY A 102 -17.59 1.65 9.41
C GLY A 102 -17.26 3.11 9.14
N ASP A 103 -16.04 3.38 8.66
CA ASP A 103 -15.60 4.76 8.37
C ASP A 103 -16.04 5.22 6.98
N GLU A 104 -16.46 4.30 6.11
CA GLU A 104 -16.95 4.58 4.76
C GLU A 104 -15.93 5.38 3.93
N VAL A 105 -14.69 4.87 3.85
CA VAL A 105 -13.63 5.53 3.07
C VAL A 105 -13.88 5.42 1.57
N LEU A 106 -13.49 6.45 0.81
CA LEU A 106 -13.57 6.45 -0.64
C LEU A 106 -12.60 5.43 -1.26
N LEU A 107 -11.42 5.32 -0.67
CA LEU A 107 -10.34 4.44 -1.14
C LEU A 107 -9.41 4.07 0.01
N THR A 108 -8.60 3.04 -0.20
CA THR A 108 -7.43 2.78 0.63
C THR A 108 -6.17 3.27 -0.07
N PHE A 109 -5.25 3.83 0.71
CA PHE A 109 -4.03 4.44 0.21
C PHE A 109 -2.81 3.86 0.94
N GLN A 110 -1.87 3.32 0.18
CA GLN A 110 -0.58 2.86 0.73
C GLN A 110 -0.70 1.95 1.96
N ILE A 111 -1.60 0.96 1.94
CA ILE A 111 -1.56 -0.12 2.91
C ILE A 111 -0.14 -0.70 2.91
N VAL A 112 0.50 -0.78 4.09
CA VAL A 112 1.92 -1.14 4.18
C VAL A 112 2.11 -2.65 4.29
N GLY A 113 2.91 -3.20 3.39
CA GLY A 113 3.36 -4.59 3.46
C GLY A 113 2.64 -5.57 2.54
N THR A 114 3.41 -6.53 2.03
CA THR A 114 2.93 -7.55 1.09
C THR A 114 1.82 -8.41 1.69
N PRO A 115 1.98 -9.00 2.89
CA PRO A 115 0.97 -9.90 3.44
C PRO A 115 -0.33 -9.18 3.78
N SER A 116 -0.27 -7.95 4.31
CA SER A 116 -1.45 -7.13 4.61
C SER A 116 -2.24 -6.80 3.34
N ASN A 117 -1.53 -6.30 2.29
CA ASN A 117 -2.16 -6.00 1.00
C ASN A 117 -2.77 -7.24 0.34
N ALA A 118 -2.08 -8.38 0.38
CA ALA A 118 -2.54 -9.63 -0.21
C ALA A 118 -3.83 -10.13 0.45
N ALA A 119 -3.92 -10.01 1.77
CA ALA A 119 -5.09 -10.46 2.53
C ALA A 119 -6.36 -9.67 2.21
N VAL A 120 -6.22 -8.39 1.85
CA VAL A 120 -7.37 -7.49 1.63
C VAL A 120 -7.71 -7.27 0.15
N GLN A 121 -6.82 -7.64 -0.78
CA GLN A 121 -6.94 -7.37 -2.21
C GLN A 121 -8.27 -7.84 -2.80
N LYS A 122 -8.63 -9.11 -2.57
CA LYS A 122 -9.87 -9.70 -3.08
C LYS A 122 -11.11 -8.99 -2.53
N TYR A 123 -11.11 -8.70 -1.23
CA TYR A 123 -12.21 -8.00 -0.56
C TYR A 123 -12.41 -6.59 -1.13
N LEU A 124 -11.34 -5.79 -1.23
CA LEU A 124 -11.42 -4.44 -1.77
C LEU A 124 -11.91 -4.43 -3.23
N ASN A 125 -11.43 -5.38 -4.06
CA ASN A 125 -11.89 -5.52 -5.44
C ASN A 125 -13.37 -5.92 -5.51
N GLN A 126 -13.86 -6.81 -4.66
CA GLN A 126 -15.28 -7.18 -4.57
C GLN A 126 -16.15 -6.01 -4.15
N LYS A 127 -15.68 -5.18 -3.21
CA LYS A 127 -16.38 -3.98 -2.75
C LYS A 127 -16.23 -2.80 -3.71
N LYS A 128 -15.39 -2.92 -4.75
CA LYS A 128 -15.04 -1.84 -5.69
C LYS A 128 -14.47 -0.60 -4.98
N VAL A 129 -13.74 -0.82 -3.90
CA VAL A 129 -12.99 0.21 -3.19
C VAL A 129 -11.56 0.22 -3.71
N PRO A 130 -11.07 1.33 -4.28
CA PRO A 130 -9.72 1.39 -4.82
C PRO A 130 -8.66 1.10 -3.74
N GLN A 131 -7.75 0.17 -4.04
CA GLN A 131 -6.53 -0.10 -3.27
C GLN A 131 -5.38 0.59 -4.00
N LEU A 132 -5.16 1.86 -3.69
CA LEU A 132 -4.22 2.68 -4.43
C LEU A 132 -2.82 2.66 -3.82
N PHE A 133 -1.85 2.55 -4.71
CA PHE A 133 -0.43 2.67 -4.38
C PHE A 133 0.00 1.69 -3.28
N ALA A 134 -0.47 0.44 -3.35
CA ALA A 134 -0.12 -0.60 -2.37
C ALA A 134 1.39 -0.55 -2.07
N ALA A 135 1.76 -0.35 -0.78
CA ALA A 135 3.15 -0.15 -0.38
C ALA A 135 3.91 -1.48 -0.33
N THR A 136 4.08 -2.07 -1.49
CA THR A 136 4.80 -3.31 -1.77
C THR A 136 5.18 -3.39 -3.24
N GLY A 137 6.30 -4.06 -3.54
CA GLY A 137 6.75 -4.35 -4.90
C GLY A 137 6.37 -5.75 -5.39
N ALA A 138 5.52 -6.49 -4.66
CA ALA A 138 5.13 -7.83 -5.10
C ALA A 138 4.37 -7.80 -6.43
N THR A 139 4.75 -8.67 -7.36
CA THR A 139 4.25 -8.74 -8.75
C THR A 139 2.75 -8.91 -8.84
N ARG A 140 2.13 -9.57 -7.86
CA ARG A 140 0.68 -9.79 -7.81
C ARG A 140 -0.15 -8.50 -7.88
N PHE A 141 0.39 -7.37 -7.43
CA PHE A 141 -0.32 -6.08 -7.44
C PHE A 141 -0.25 -5.36 -8.79
N SER A 142 0.37 -5.99 -9.79
CA SER A 142 0.35 -5.56 -11.20
C SER A 142 -0.70 -6.30 -12.04
N ASP A 143 -1.49 -7.21 -11.45
CA ASP A 143 -2.54 -7.98 -12.14
C ASP A 143 -3.84 -7.17 -12.26
N PHE A 144 -3.82 -6.15 -13.10
CA PHE A 144 -4.98 -5.29 -13.34
C PHE A 144 -6.16 -5.99 -14.02
N LYS A 145 -5.95 -7.14 -14.66
CA LYS A 145 -7.01 -7.92 -15.30
C LYS A 145 -7.95 -8.57 -14.28
N ASN A 146 -7.37 -9.21 -13.28
CA ASN A 146 -8.11 -9.90 -12.23
C ASN A 146 -8.46 -8.98 -11.05
N PHE A 147 -7.66 -7.93 -10.84
CA PHE A 147 -7.82 -6.98 -9.72
C PHE A 147 -7.81 -5.52 -10.20
N PRO A 148 -8.84 -5.09 -10.97
CA PRO A 148 -8.86 -3.76 -11.58
C PRO A 148 -8.96 -2.60 -10.58
N TRP A 149 -9.27 -2.88 -9.32
CA TRP A 149 -9.35 -1.90 -8.23
C TRP A 149 -8.05 -1.85 -7.39
N THR A 150 -6.99 -2.55 -7.83
CA THR A 150 -5.69 -2.55 -7.15
C THR A 150 -4.63 -1.91 -8.03
N MET A 151 -3.83 -1.04 -7.43
CA MET A 151 -2.68 -0.41 -8.06
C MET A 151 -1.46 -0.49 -7.12
N GLY A 152 -0.37 -1.11 -7.59
CA GLY A 152 0.93 -1.08 -6.91
C GLY A 152 1.62 0.28 -7.09
N PHE A 153 2.68 0.51 -6.31
CA PHE A 153 3.45 1.76 -6.37
C PHE A 153 4.97 1.52 -6.41
N ASN A 154 5.45 0.61 -5.58
CA ASN A 154 6.88 0.35 -5.45
C ASN A 154 7.46 -0.32 -6.71
N PRO A 155 8.76 -0.17 -6.99
CA PRO A 155 9.45 -1.00 -7.96
C PRO A 155 9.14 -2.48 -7.72
N ASN A 156 9.05 -3.24 -8.81
CA ASN A 156 8.71 -4.66 -8.74
C ASN A 156 9.88 -5.46 -8.16
N TYR A 157 9.62 -6.29 -7.14
CA TYR A 157 10.65 -7.06 -6.42
C TYR A 157 11.42 -8.04 -7.33
N GLN A 158 10.78 -8.62 -8.35
CA GLN A 158 11.52 -9.46 -9.32
C GLN A 158 12.48 -8.60 -10.13
N SER A 159 12.12 -7.37 -10.48
CA SER A 159 13.01 -6.45 -11.19
C SER A 159 14.19 -6.02 -10.31
N GLU A 160 13.96 -5.73 -9.04
CA GLU A 160 15.03 -5.49 -8.07
C GLU A 160 15.94 -6.70 -7.91
N GLY A 161 15.37 -7.88 -7.72
CA GLY A 161 16.13 -9.14 -7.63
C GLY A 161 17.02 -9.37 -8.86
N ARG A 162 16.50 -9.09 -10.06
CA ARG A 162 17.30 -9.15 -11.31
C ARG A 162 18.48 -8.17 -11.32
N ILE A 163 18.26 -6.96 -10.82
CA ILE A 163 19.33 -5.96 -10.72
C ILE A 163 20.41 -6.47 -9.78
N TYR A 164 20.05 -6.96 -8.60
CA TYR A 164 21.00 -7.54 -7.66
C TYR A 164 21.72 -8.78 -8.23
N GLY A 165 21.01 -9.68 -8.91
CA GLY A 165 21.63 -10.83 -9.57
C GLY A 165 22.68 -10.42 -10.59
N LYS A 166 22.37 -9.46 -11.46
CA LYS A 166 23.32 -8.91 -12.42
C LYS A 166 24.51 -8.20 -11.76
N TYR A 167 24.25 -7.45 -10.68
CA TYR A 167 25.29 -6.80 -9.91
C TYR A 167 26.26 -7.81 -9.28
N ILE A 168 25.72 -8.91 -8.70
CA ILE A 168 26.53 -9.99 -8.12
C ILE A 168 27.38 -10.64 -9.21
N LEU A 169 26.82 -10.96 -10.38
CA LEU A 169 27.59 -11.53 -11.49
C LEU A 169 28.74 -10.63 -11.93
N ALA A 170 28.53 -9.33 -11.98
CA ALA A 170 29.53 -8.38 -12.44
C ALA A 170 30.66 -8.17 -11.41
N ASN A 171 30.35 -8.18 -10.12
CA ASN A 171 31.29 -7.79 -9.07
C ASN A 171 31.80 -8.96 -8.22
N TYR A 172 31.02 -10.06 -8.15
CA TYR A 172 31.30 -11.24 -7.31
C TYR A 172 31.04 -12.54 -8.09
N PRO A 173 31.67 -12.77 -9.26
CA PRO A 173 31.30 -13.86 -10.18
C PRO A 173 31.53 -15.28 -9.61
N ASN A 174 32.29 -15.39 -8.54
CA ASN A 174 32.59 -16.67 -7.88
C ASN A 174 31.90 -16.81 -6.50
N ALA A 175 31.02 -15.86 -6.13
CA ALA A 175 30.34 -15.89 -4.84
C ALA A 175 29.47 -17.13 -4.66
N LYS A 176 29.46 -17.65 -3.47
CA LYS A 176 28.54 -18.69 -2.99
C LYS A 176 27.43 -18.01 -2.19
N ILE A 177 26.27 -17.90 -2.81
CA ILE A 177 25.16 -17.10 -2.29
C ILE A 177 24.30 -17.94 -1.36
N GLY A 178 24.18 -17.50 -0.10
CA GLY A 178 23.13 -17.94 0.81
C GLY A 178 21.95 -16.98 0.75
N VAL A 179 20.74 -17.48 0.55
CA VAL A 179 19.53 -16.65 0.42
C VAL A 179 18.66 -16.81 1.65
N LEU A 180 18.39 -15.70 2.34
CA LEU A 180 17.38 -15.59 3.40
C LEU A 180 16.20 -14.80 2.87
N PHE A 181 14.97 -15.28 3.04
CA PHE A 181 13.79 -14.59 2.55
C PHE A 181 12.54 -14.79 3.43
N GLN A 182 11.66 -13.80 3.45
CA GLN A 182 10.33 -13.93 4.05
C GLN A 182 9.47 -14.90 3.24
N ASN A 183 8.80 -15.84 3.89
CA ASN A 183 8.01 -16.88 3.22
C ASN A 183 6.63 -16.38 2.73
N ASP A 184 6.66 -15.39 1.86
CA ASP A 184 5.48 -14.84 1.18
C ASP A 184 5.83 -14.36 -0.23
N ASP A 185 4.93 -13.60 -0.86
CA ASP A 185 5.17 -13.08 -2.22
C ASP A 185 6.35 -12.09 -2.27
N LEU A 186 6.67 -11.38 -1.16
CA LEU A 186 7.86 -10.52 -1.11
C LEU A 186 9.13 -11.36 -1.34
N GLY A 187 9.35 -12.35 -0.49
CA GLY A 187 10.57 -13.14 -0.54
C GLY A 187 10.65 -13.98 -1.82
N ARG A 188 9.54 -14.60 -2.23
CA ARG A 188 9.49 -15.40 -3.47
C ARG A 188 9.78 -14.57 -4.72
N ASP A 189 9.30 -13.34 -4.79
CA ASP A 189 9.58 -12.44 -5.91
C ASP A 189 11.06 -12.05 -5.97
N TYR A 190 11.67 -11.72 -4.83
CA TYR A 190 13.10 -11.43 -4.78
C TYR A 190 13.96 -12.64 -5.18
N VAL A 191 13.62 -13.84 -4.70
CA VAL A 191 14.32 -15.08 -5.07
C VAL A 191 14.18 -15.36 -6.56
N THR A 192 12.98 -15.20 -7.12
CA THR A 192 12.74 -15.35 -8.57
C THR A 192 13.57 -14.36 -9.36
N GLY A 193 13.53 -13.10 -8.97
CA GLY A 193 14.31 -12.06 -9.64
C GLY A 193 15.82 -12.27 -9.55
N LEU A 194 16.33 -12.70 -8.38
CA LEU A 194 17.73 -13.05 -8.20
C LEU A 194 18.15 -14.16 -9.18
N LYS A 195 17.37 -15.25 -9.23
CA LYS A 195 17.64 -16.37 -10.16
C LYS A 195 17.62 -15.94 -11.62
N ASP A 196 16.64 -15.13 -12.01
CA ASP A 196 16.56 -14.55 -13.34
C ASP A 196 17.79 -13.69 -13.68
N GLY A 197 18.25 -12.88 -12.71
CA GLY A 197 19.41 -12.02 -12.87
C GLY A 197 20.72 -12.79 -13.00
N LEU A 198 20.87 -13.91 -12.27
CA LEU A 198 22.02 -14.79 -12.32
C LEU A 198 22.01 -15.73 -13.54
N GLY A 199 20.85 -15.95 -14.16
CA GLY A 199 20.68 -16.87 -15.29
C GLY A 199 21.16 -18.29 -14.92
N ASP A 200 21.88 -18.95 -15.84
CA ASP A 200 22.38 -20.31 -15.62
C ASP A 200 23.32 -20.45 -14.42
N LYS A 201 23.97 -19.35 -14.01
CA LYS A 201 24.84 -19.31 -12.84
C LYS A 201 24.09 -19.48 -11.52
N ALA A 202 22.79 -19.24 -11.49
CA ALA A 202 21.99 -19.44 -10.28
C ALA A 202 22.16 -20.83 -9.67
N LYS A 203 22.23 -21.88 -10.53
CA LYS A 203 22.38 -23.28 -10.11
C LYS A 203 23.69 -23.59 -9.40
N THR A 204 24.73 -22.83 -9.66
CA THR A 204 26.08 -23.05 -9.10
C THR A 204 26.44 -22.03 -8.04
N MET A 205 25.89 -20.83 -8.12
CA MET A 205 26.19 -19.77 -7.18
C MET A 205 25.30 -19.81 -5.93
N ILE A 206 24.00 -20.14 -6.06
CA ILE A 206 23.11 -20.25 -4.88
C ILE A 206 23.37 -21.60 -4.21
N VAL A 207 24.05 -21.57 -3.06
CA VAL A 207 24.39 -22.77 -2.29
C VAL A 207 23.34 -23.16 -1.27
N GLY A 208 22.42 -22.27 -0.93
CA GLY A 208 21.31 -22.54 -0.04
C GLY A 208 20.27 -21.42 -0.03
N GLU A 209 19.03 -21.84 0.20
CA GLU A 209 17.88 -20.96 0.40
C GLU A 209 17.21 -21.33 1.72
N THR A 210 16.91 -20.33 2.54
CA THR A 210 16.16 -20.51 3.79
C THR A 210 15.12 -19.42 3.92
N SER A 211 13.94 -19.79 4.38
CA SER A 211 12.86 -18.84 4.64
C SER A 211 12.60 -18.68 6.13
N TYR A 212 11.89 -17.63 6.47
CA TYR A 212 11.33 -17.41 7.79
C TYR A 212 9.86 -17.00 7.71
N GLU A 213 9.13 -17.26 8.78
CA GLU A 213 7.76 -16.80 8.97
C GLU A 213 7.73 -15.55 9.85
N LEU A 214 6.70 -14.71 9.67
CA LEU A 214 6.53 -13.51 10.52
C LEU A 214 6.38 -13.81 12.01
N SER A 215 5.94 -15.03 12.34
CA SER A 215 5.80 -15.52 13.70
C SER A 215 7.10 -16.03 14.32
N ASP A 216 8.16 -16.20 13.53
CA ASP A 216 9.42 -16.71 14.04
C ASP A 216 10.03 -15.76 15.08
N PRO A 217 10.51 -16.27 16.21
CA PRO A 217 11.14 -15.43 17.23
C PRO A 217 12.52 -14.94 16.77
N THR A 218 13.26 -15.79 16.03
CA THR A 218 14.62 -15.55 15.54
C THR A 218 14.88 -16.30 14.23
N ILE A 219 15.93 -15.88 13.51
CA ILE A 219 16.39 -16.51 12.25
C ILE A 219 17.81 -17.06 12.38
N ASP A 220 18.29 -17.26 13.58
CA ASP A 220 19.67 -17.71 13.85
C ASP A 220 20.01 -19.03 13.17
N SER A 221 19.07 -19.99 13.20
CA SER A 221 19.25 -21.30 12.58
C SER A 221 19.37 -21.21 11.05
N GLN A 222 18.62 -20.32 10.43
CA GLN A 222 18.67 -20.08 9.00
C GLN A 222 20.06 -19.55 8.59
N ILE A 223 20.60 -18.57 9.30
CA ILE A 223 21.92 -17.99 9.02
C ILE A 223 23.03 -19.00 9.27
N VAL A 224 22.99 -19.75 10.39
CA VAL A 224 23.95 -20.82 10.67
C VAL A 224 23.95 -21.87 9.56
N LYS A 225 22.77 -22.30 9.09
CA LYS A 225 22.64 -23.24 7.99
C LYS A 225 23.28 -22.70 6.70
N LEU A 226 23.00 -21.46 6.31
CA LEU A 226 23.57 -20.87 5.10
C LEU A 226 25.10 -20.82 5.18
N LYS A 227 25.66 -20.40 6.31
CA LYS A 227 27.11 -20.42 6.52
C LYS A 227 27.69 -21.85 6.43
N SER A 228 27.02 -22.83 7.02
CA SER A 228 27.48 -24.23 6.98
C SER A 228 27.49 -24.83 5.57
N LEU A 229 26.69 -24.33 4.67
CA LEU A 229 26.67 -24.67 3.23
C LEU A 229 27.82 -24.00 2.46
N GLY A 230 28.64 -23.20 3.12
CA GLY A 230 29.79 -22.53 2.53
C GLY A 230 29.45 -21.22 1.83
N ALA A 231 28.31 -20.62 2.17
CA ALA A 231 27.97 -19.30 1.64
C ALA A 231 28.97 -18.24 2.12
N ASP A 232 29.45 -17.42 1.20
CA ASP A 232 30.35 -16.28 1.44
C ASP A 232 29.69 -14.92 1.11
N LEU A 233 28.46 -14.96 0.56
CA LEU A 233 27.61 -13.79 0.31
C LEU A 233 26.19 -14.08 0.80
N LEU A 234 25.65 -13.21 1.66
CA LEU A 234 24.25 -13.27 2.07
C LEU A 234 23.39 -12.38 1.16
N TYR A 235 22.41 -12.97 0.52
CA TYR A 235 21.30 -12.26 -0.12
C TYR A 235 20.13 -12.23 0.86
N ASP A 236 19.84 -11.04 1.41
CA ASP A 236 18.84 -10.86 2.47
C ASP A 236 17.57 -10.15 1.93
N ALA A 237 16.51 -10.93 1.71
CA ALA A 237 15.18 -10.46 1.30
C ALA A 237 14.20 -10.50 2.49
N SER A 238 14.54 -9.76 3.56
CA SER A 238 13.79 -9.77 4.81
C SER A 238 13.25 -8.39 5.20
N THR A 239 12.35 -8.40 6.18
CA THR A 239 11.79 -7.19 6.79
C THR A 239 12.63 -6.71 7.99
N PRO A 240 12.47 -5.47 8.47
CA PRO A 240 13.45 -4.80 9.33
C PRO A 240 13.91 -5.57 10.56
N LYS A 241 13.00 -6.21 11.31
CA LYS A 241 13.38 -7.02 12.48
C LYS A 241 14.35 -8.14 12.10
N PHE A 242 14.00 -8.87 11.04
CA PHE A 242 14.74 -10.05 10.61
C PHE A 242 16.04 -9.68 9.89
N ALA A 243 16.04 -8.58 9.12
CA ALA A 243 17.26 -8.03 8.54
C ALA A 243 18.28 -7.65 9.62
N ALA A 244 17.85 -6.98 10.67
CA ALA A 244 18.72 -6.63 11.79
C ALA A 244 19.27 -7.88 12.51
N GLN A 245 18.45 -8.91 12.70
CA GLN A 245 18.89 -10.18 13.27
C GLN A 245 19.90 -10.91 12.35
N ALA A 246 19.63 -10.91 11.02
CA ALA A 246 20.53 -11.52 10.04
C ALA A 246 21.91 -10.85 10.04
N ILE A 247 21.96 -9.53 9.95
CA ILE A 247 23.20 -8.74 9.97
C ILE A 247 23.99 -9.03 11.27
N LYS A 248 23.31 -8.98 12.42
CA LYS A 248 23.93 -9.28 13.70
C LYS A 248 24.51 -10.70 13.73
N LYS A 249 23.70 -11.69 13.31
CA LYS A 249 24.13 -13.09 13.33
C LYS A 249 25.30 -13.36 12.37
N VAL A 250 25.31 -12.73 11.21
CA VAL A 250 26.45 -12.79 10.27
C VAL A 250 27.72 -12.26 10.94
N ALA A 251 27.64 -11.12 11.63
CA ALA A 251 28.78 -10.56 12.37
C ALA A 251 29.25 -11.47 13.52
N ASP A 252 28.30 -12.00 14.34
CA ASP A 252 28.60 -12.92 15.45
C ASP A 252 29.31 -14.21 15.00
N LEU A 253 29.04 -14.64 13.77
CA LEU A 253 29.67 -15.82 13.16
C LEU A 253 31.02 -15.51 12.48
N GLY A 254 31.44 -14.25 12.40
CA GLY A 254 32.62 -13.84 11.64
C GLY A 254 32.48 -14.16 10.14
N TRP A 255 31.32 -13.94 9.59
CA TRP A 255 30.98 -14.25 8.17
C TRP A 255 30.91 -13.00 7.33
#